data_cf75cb825fae121c85395d5ca6986466
#
_entry.id   cf75cb825fae121c85395d5ca6986466
#
_cell.length_a   1.000
_cell.length_b   1.000
_cell.length_c   1.000
_cell.angle_alpha   90.00
_cell.angle_beta   90.00
_cell.angle_gamma   90.00
#
_symmetry.space_group_name_H-M   'P 1'
#
loop_
_entity.id
_entity.type
_entity.pdbx_description
1 polymer ?
#
loop_
_entity_poly.entity_id
_entity_poly.type
_entity_poly.pdbx_seq_one_letter_code
_entity_poly.pdbx_strand_id
1 'polypeptide(L)'
;MRKFIFFELNEVPFTVIDHFCKNNPQSALAQFLPKCMQIETVAEDKGELSPWKTWPTVHRGVTNTQHKIHDFGEDLSKVDQQYPPLWKILAENGKKPGVFASMHTYPMPENYQDYSFFIPDPFAGDSHSHPKNIEPFQKFNLAMSRKSGRNVDTGIDVKAASALAVSLPTLGIQAKTLASIANQLISERIETWKKNRRRVFQSVLAFDIYLKLIQRKKPVFSTFFSNHVASTMHRYWAATFPEHYDTYNLSDEWKNRFAGEIEYAMQHFDAFFAQLIKFADKNPEYKIAIASSMGQEATKAEQLSTELYCKNLDKFLKTFGLEETQWEIKPAMHPQYNFLVENEALAEQLDLSLKQVIIAEKPLVYRRKENFFSINFGHRNLEDPNFYFKDVPVKLSTAGLFNEQIDDESDGTAYHIPEGCLIIYDPQDKTIKNTRVKGISTTAIAPSFLQHFGISVPEYMSDVRIESLAK
;
A
#
# COMPACT_ATOMS: atom_id res chain seq x y z
N MET A 1 8.37 27.96 -11.53
CA MET A 1 8.40 26.94 -10.44
C MET A 1 8.11 25.59 -11.09
N ARG A 2 8.98 24.61 -10.88
CA ARG A 2 8.82 23.23 -11.40
C ARG A 2 7.69 22.54 -10.65
N LYS A 3 7.05 21.58 -11.31
CA LYS A 3 5.96 20.75 -10.77
C LYS A 3 6.47 19.36 -10.53
N PHE A 4 5.80 18.60 -9.65
CA PHE A 4 6.20 17.22 -9.36
C PHE A 4 5.06 16.22 -9.50
N ILE A 5 5.40 15.08 -10.09
CA ILE A 5 4.68 13.82 -9.95
C ILE A 5 5.44 12.98 -8.94
N PHE A 6 4.81 12.66 -7.82
CA PHE A 6 5.36 11.79 -6.77
C PHE A 6 4.68 10.42 -6.86
N PHE A 7 5.38 9.46 -7.45
CA PHE A 7 4.88 8.09 -7.59
C PHE A 7 5.34 7.26 -6.38
N GLU A 8 4.40 6.81 -5.60
CA GLU A 8 4.59 6.02 -4.39
C GLU A 8 4.60 4.53 -4.77
N LEU A 9 5.78 3.99 -5.10
CA LEU A 9 6.01 2.60 -5.47
C LEU A 9 6.29 1.78 -4.20
N ASN A 10 5.23 1.25 -3.59
CA ASN A 10 5.30 0.65 -2.26
C ASN A 10 6.37 -0.47 -2.16
N GLU A 11 7.24 -0.38 -1.15
CA GLU A 11 8.19 -1.40 -0.68
C GLU A 11 9.23 -1.91 -1.71
N VAL A 12 9.41 -1.26 -2.84
CA VAL A 12 10.31 -1.75 -3.88
C VAL A 12 11.75 -1.30 -3.63
N PRO A 13 12.70 -2.22 -3.33
CA PRO A 13 14.11 -1.90 -3.15
C PRO A 13 14.85 -1.87 -4.50
N PHE A 14 16.04 -1.29 -4.52
CA PHE A 14 16.89 -1.29 -5.71
C PHE A 14 17.29 -2.68 -6.18
N THR A 15 17.36 -3.67 -5.31
CA THR A 15 17.61 -5.08 -5.70
C THR A 15 16.67 -5.55 -6.81
N VAL A 16 15.36 -5.27 -6.66
CA VAL A 16 14.36 -5.66 -7.65
C VAL A 16 14.45 -4.78 -8.92
N ILE A 17 14.69 -3.48 -8.76
CA ILE A 17 14.87 -2.54 -9.88
C ILE A 17 16.07 -2.95 -10.74
N ASP A 18 17.22 -3.22 -10.12
CA ASP A 18 18.45 -3.60 -10.80
C ASP A 18 18.30 -4.96 -11.49
N HIS A 19 17.67 -5.94 -10.82
CA HIS A 19 17.37 -7.24 -11.42
C HIS A 19 16.50 -7.10 -12.66
N PHE A 20 15.41 -6.32 -12.58
CA PHE A 20 14.53 -6.06 -13.71
C PHE A 20 15.26 -5.38 -14.87
N CYS A 21 16.04 -4.33 -14.60
CA CYS A 21 16.80 -3.61 -15.62
C CYS A 21 17.84 -4.51 -16.31
N LYS A 22 18.52 -5.37 -15.55
CA LYS A 22 19.49 -6.34 -16.09
C LYS A 22 18.83 -7.33 -17.05
N ASN A 23 17.66 -7.84 -16.70
CA ASN A 23 16.95 -8.84 -17.50
C ASN A 23 16.18 -8.18 -18.66
N ASN A 24 15.83 -6.90 -18.56
CA ASN A 24 15.05 -6.15 -19.55
C ASN A 24 15.80 -4.87 -20.03
N PRO A 25 16.95 -4.97 -20.70
CA PRO A 25 17.77 -3.81 -21.05
C PRO A 25 17.09 -2.85 -22.02
N GLN A 26 16.01 -3.28 -22.69
CA GLN A 26 15.20 -2.44 -23.60
C GLN A 26 14.02 -1.77 -22.90
N SER A 27 13.79 -2.06 -21.61
CA SER A 27 12.72 -1.41 -20.84
C SER A 27 12.97 0.08 -20.68
N ALA A 28 11.90 0.85 -20.49
CA ALA A 28 12.01 2.29 -20.23
C ALA A 28 12.83 2.55 -18.95
N LEU A 29 12.60 1.73 -17.91
CA LEU A 29 13.33 1.84 -16.66
C LEU A 29 14.83 1.66 -16.86
N ALA A 30 15.26 0.61 -17.57
CA ALA A 30 16.69 0.38 -17.86
C ALA A 30 17.33 1.52 -18.68
N GLN A 31 16.59 2.10 -19.63
CA GLN A 31 17.10 3.16 -20.49
C GLN A 31 17.15 4.54 -19.82
N PHE A 32 16.25 4.81 -18.88
CA PHE A 32 16.14 6.11 -18.23
C PHE A 32 16.75 6.14 -16.83
N LEU A 33 16.86 5.02 -16.13
CA LEU A 33 17.48 4.95 -14.79
C LEU A 33 18.88 5.60 -14.73
N PRO A 34 19.78 5.41 -15.72
CA PRO A 34 21.08 6.11 -15.74
C PRO A 34 20.98 7.64 -15.86
N LYS A 35 19.83 8.16 -16.28
CA LYS A 35 19.58 9.62 -16.40
C LYS A 35 18.87 10.16 -15.16
N CYS A 36 18.49 9.30 -14.23
CA CYS A 36 17.83 9.69 -12.99
C CYS A 36 18.82 9.86 -11.84
N MET A 37 18.53 10.78 -10.93
CA MET A 37 19.15 10.73 -9.62
C MET A 37 18.63 9.50 -8.89
N GLN A 38 19.52 8.69 -8.33
CA GLN A 38 19.20 7.47 -7.62
C GLN A 38 19.66 7.60 -6.17
N ILE A 39 18.75 7.38 -5.24
CA ILE A 39 19.00 7.49 -3.79
C ILE A 39 18.42 6.26 -3.12
N GLU A 40 19.26 5.49 -2.43
CA GLU A 40 18.80 4.45 -1.50
C GLU A 40 18.40 5.16 -0.21
N THR A 41 17.09 5.17 0.05
CA THR A 41 16.54 5.80 1.26
C THR A 41 16.51 4.81 2.42
N VAL A 42 16.40 5.33 3.65
CA VAL A 42 16.30 4.51 4.85
C VAL A 42 15.12 4.97 5.69
N ALA A 43 14.22 4.04 6.01
CA ALA A 43 13.17 4.27 7.00
C ALA A 43 13.77 4.20 8.41
N GLU A 44 13.67 5.30 9.16
CA GLU A 44 14.19 5.38 10.54
C GLU A 44 13.12 5.05 11.59
N ASP A 45 11.97 4.57 11.14
CA ASP A 45 10.85 4.16 11.98
C ASP A 45 11.23 3.02 12.92
N LYS A 46 10.69 3.03 14.14
CA LYS A 46 11.03 2.04 15.17
C LYS A 46 10.02 0.91 15.23
N GLY A 47 10.53 -0.27 15.62
CA GLY A 47 9.77 -1.51 15.71
C GLY A 47 9.57 -2.17 14.35
N GLU A 48 8.59 -3.02 14.25
CA GLU A 48 8.23 -3.69 12.99
C GLU A 48 7.76 -2.67 11.95
N LEU A 49 8.41 -2.66 10.79
CA LEU A 49 8.08 -1.77 9.69
C LEU A 49 6.79 -2.21 9.01
N SER A 50 6.03 -1.24 8.54
CA SER A 50 4.84 -1.47 7.72
C SER A 50 4.49 -0.22 6.91
N PRO A 51 3.86 -0.36 5.73
CA PRO A 51 3.55 0.80 4.87
C PRO A 51 2.69 1.85 5.58
N TRP A 52 1.78 1.42 6.45
CA TRP A 52 0.91 2.33 7.20
C TRP A 52 1.60 3.09 8.34
N LYS A 53 2.88 2.78 8.64
CA LYS A 53 3.77 3.55 9.53
C LYS A 53 4.76 4.38 8.73
N THR A 54 5.39 3.79 7.71
CA THR A 54 6.49 4.41 6.99
C THR A 54 6.05 5.44 5.95
N TRP A 55 4.87 5.29 5.31
CA TRP A 55 4.33 6.33 4.44
C TRP A 55 3.94 7.60 5.20
N PRO A 56 3.27 7.56 6.36
CA PRO A 56 3.13 8.75 7.21
C PRO A 56 4.45 9.47 7.49
N THR A 57 5.54 8.74 7.70
CA THR A 57 6.89 9.32 7.88
C THR A 57 7.35 10.09 6.64
N VAL A 58 7.21 9.50 5.45
CA VAL A 58 7.53 10.17 4.17
C VAL A 58 6.67 11.43 3.97
N HIS A 59 5.37 11.35 4.26
CA HIS A 59 4.43 12.43 4.00
C HIS A 59 4.53 13.59 4.99
N ARG A 60 5.00 13.33 6.22
CA ARG A 60 5.00 14.29 7.34
C ARG A 60 6.40 14.77 7.74
N GLY A 61 7.44 14.12 7.23
CA GLY A 61 8.84 14.46 7.54
C GLY A 61 9.24 14.20 8.99
N VAL A 62 8.53 13.31 9.70
CA VAL A 62 8.80 12.88 11.08
C VAL A 62 8.58 11.37 11.21
N THR A 63 9.34 10.70 12.10
CA THR A 63 9.25 9.25 12.30
C THR A 63 7.99 8.83 13.08
N ASN A 64 7.70 7.53 13.09
CA ASN A 64 6.57 6.95 13.81
C ASN A 64 6.62 7.18 15.34
N THR A 65 7.78 7.46 15.90
CA THR A 65 7.91 7.83 17.32
C THR A 65 7.31 9.20 17.64
N GLN A 66 7.23 10.08 16.63
CA GLN A 66 6.64 11.41 16.72
C GLN A 66 5.16 11.39 16.30
N HIS A 67 4.85 10.95 15.07
CA HIS A 67 3.46 10.97 14.58
C HIS A 67 2.57 9.89 15.21
N LYS A 68 3.12 8.79 15.74
CA LYS A 68 2.41 7.74 16.49
C LYS A 68 1.22 7.13 15.73
N ILE A 69 1.28 7.10 14.41
CA ILE A 69 0.33 6.40 13.56
C ILE A 69 0.81 4.95 13.46
N HIS A 70 -0.05 4.00 13.79
CA HIS A 70 0.28 2.58 13.84
C HIS A 70 -0.63 1.71 12.98
N ASP A 71 -1.90 2.12 12.78
CA ASP A 71 -2.89 1.33 12.08
C ASP A 71 -3.81 2.20 11.22
N PHE A 72 -4.50 1.56 10.27
CA PHE A 72 -5.59 2.19 9.56
C PHE A 72 -6.79 2.43 10.47
N GLY A 73 -7.57 3.48 10.17
CA GLY A 73 -8.80 3.79 10.88
C GLY A 73 -8.62 4.44 12.25
N GLU A 74 -7.38 4.77 12.66
CA GLU A 74 -7.14 5.65 13.80
C GLU A 74 -7.67 7.06 13.51
N ASP A 75 -8.15 7.76 14.53
CA ASP A 75 -8.42 9.19 14.41
C ASP A 75 -7.10 9.97 14.29
N LEU A 76 -6.90 10.58 13.13
CA LEU A 76 -5.70 11.35 12.81
C LEU A 76 -5.86 12.84 13.05
N SER A 77 -6.99 13.32 13.53
CA SER A 77 -7.29 14.76 13.68
C SER A 77 -6.24 15.51 14.49
N LYS A 78 -5.80 14.94 15.62
CA LYS A 78 -4.72 15.51 16.47
C LYS A 78 -3.37 15.47 15.76
N VAL A 79 -3.08 14.36 15.07
CA VAL A 79 -1.82 14.19 14.33
C VAL A 79 -1.77 15.15 13.14
N ASP A 80 -2.87 15.33 12.42
CA ASP A 80 -2.99 16.23 11.28
C ASP A 80 -2.92 17.72 11.65
N GLN A 81 -3.17 18.05 12.91
CA GLN A 81 -2.92 19.39 13.44
C GLN A 81 -1.44 19.59 13.81
N GLN A 82 -0.80 18.59 14.42
CA GLN A 82 0.57 18.67 14.89
C GLN A 82 1.61 18.41 13.79
N TYR A 83 1.37 17.41 12.96
CA TYR A 83 2.25 16.95 11.89
C TYR A 83 1.44 16.74 10.60
N PRO A 84 0.90 17.80 9.96
CA PRO A 84 0.09 17.69 8.76
C PRO A 84 0.88 17.04 7.62
N PRO A 85 0.22 16.23 6.76
CA PRO A 85 0.88 15.66 5.60
C PRO A 85 1.19 16.75 4.55
N LEU A 86 2.22 16.50 3.75
CA LEU A 86 2.75 17.42 2.74
C LEU A 86 1.66 18.08 1.87
N TRP A 87 0.72 17.30 1.37
CA TRP A 87 -0.36 17.82 0.51
C TRP A 87 -1.31 18.77 1.24
N LYS A 88 -1.53 18.58 2.54
CA LYS A 88 -2.33 19.49 3.36
C LYS A 88 -1.61 20.83 3.50
N ILE A 89 -0.32 20.82 3.82
CA ILE A 89 0.51 22.03 3.88
C ILE A 89 0.51 22.76 2.54
N LEU A 90 0.64 22.02 1.42
CA LEU A 90 0.57 22.60 0.08
C LEU A 90 -0.79 23.26 -0.20
N ALA A 91 -1.91 22.62 0.13
CA ALA A 91 -3.25 23.14 -0.09
C ALA A 91 -3.48 24.42 0.75
N GLU A 92 -3.11 24.41 2.03
CA GLU A 92 -3.20 25.56 2.93
C GLU A 92 -2.35 26.77 2.48
N ASN A 93 -1.31 26.51 1.67
CA ASN A 93 -0.49 27.55 1.03
C ASN A 93 -0.92 27.87 -0.41
N GLY A 94 -2.15 27.56 -0.78
CA GLY A 94 -2.73 27.89 -2.09
C GLY A 94 -2.16 27.11 -3.27
N LYS A 95 -1.41 26.02 -3.02
CA LYS A 95 -0.90 25.12 -4.06
C LYS A 95 -1.91 24.00 -4.24
N LYS A 96 -2.60 23.94 -5.34
CA LYS A 96 -3.62 22.89 -5.58
C LYS A 96 -3.01 21.52 -5.89
N PRO A 97 -2.66 20.69 -4.87
CA PRO A 97 -2.11 19.37 -5.10
C PRO A 97 -3.17 18.41 -5.63
N GLY A 98 -2.73 17.28 -6.19
CA GLY A 98 -3.56 16.13 -6.49
C GLY A 98 -3.14 14.95 -5.62
N VAL A 99 -4.08 14.26 -4.98
CA VAL A 99 -3.80 13.08 -4.16
C VAL A 99 -4.53 11.88 -4.73
N PHE A 100 -3.79 10.79 -4.98
CA PHE A 100 -4.38 9.57 -5.51
C PHE A 100 -3.91 8.34 -4.73
N ALA A 101 -4.79 7.80 -3.92
CA ALA A 101 -4.63 6.56 -3.15
C ALA A 101 -3.46 6.55 -2.15
N SER A 102 -2.83 7.68 -1.83
CA SER A 102 -1.78 7.76 -0.78
C SER A 102 -2.33 7.30 0.56
N MET A 103 -1.50 6.62 1.34
CA MET A 103 -1.90 6.05 2.63
C MET A 103 -2.40 7.10 3.62
N HIS A 104 -3.41 6.73 4.42
CA HIS A 104 -4.02 7.58 5.46
C HIS A 104 -4.64 8.87 4.92
N THR A 105 -5.33 8.77 3.80
CA THR A 105 -6.05 9.89 3.17
C THR A 105 -7.57 9.83 3.40
N TYR A 106 -8.03 8.91 4.23
CA TYR A 106 -9.42 8.84 4.66
C TYR A 106 -9.54 9.30 6.14
N PRO A 107 -10.58 10.06 6.48
CA PRO A 107 -11.64 10.62 5.62
C PRO A 107 -11.12 11.70 4.66
N MET A 108 -11.84 11.92 3.54
CA MET A 108 -11.54 13.00 2.62
C MET A 108 -11.66 14.35 3.35
N PRO A 109 -10.69 15.29 3.20
CA PRO A 109 -10.71 16.56 3.92
C PRO A 109 -11.92 17.42 3.54
N GLU A 110 -12.46 18.19 4.49
CA GLU A 110 -13.60 19.08 4.25
C GLU A 110 -13.32 20.10 3.14
N ASN A 111 -12.09 20.62 3.09
CA ASN A 111 -11.61 21.54 2.07
C ASN A 111 -11.09 20.86 0.79
N TYR A 112 -11.63 19.68 0.43
CA TYR A 112 -11.19 18.92 -0.76
C TYR A 112 -11.21 19.71 -2.07
N GLN A 113 -11.97 20.81 -2.14
CA GLN A 113 -12.01 21.72 -3.29
C GLN A 113 -10.72 22.51 -3.51
N ASP A 114 -9.85 22.60 -2.50
CA ASP A 114 -8.53 23.20 -2.59
C ASP A 114 -7.52 22.26 -3.27
N TYR A 115 -7.94 21.03 -3.59
CA TYR A 115 -7.16 20.04 -4.31
C TYR A 115 -7.57 19.98 -5.79
N SER A 116 -6.62 19.69 -6.66
CA SER A 116 -6.89 19.42 -8.08
C SER A 116 -7.73 18.15 -8.27
N PHE A 117 -7.44 17.15 -7.43
CA PHE A 117 -8.21 15.92 -7.24
C PHE A 117 -7.80 15.29 -5.90
N PHE A 118 -8.73 14.50 -5.32
CA PHE A 118 -8.47 13.76 -4.09
C PHE A 118 -9.23 12.42 -4.14
N ILE A 119 -8.48 11.35 -4.26
CA ILE A 119 -8.99 9.97 -4.23
C ILE A 119 -8.34 9.29 -3.02
N PRO A 120 -9.13 8.96 -1.98
CA PRO A 120 -8.61 8.32 -0.77
C PRO A 120 -7.95 6.96 -1.05
N ASP A 121 -7.19 6.49 -0.06
CA ASP A 121 -6.49 5.22 -0.11
C ASP A 121 -7.42 4.00 -0.30
N PRO A 122 -6.89 2.84 -0.71
CA PRO A 122 -7.70 1.64 -0.98
C PRO A 122 -8.26 0.96 0.27
N PHE A 123 -8.06 1.51 1.47
CA PHE A 123 -8.62 1.04 2.74
C PHE A 123 -9.67 1.99 3.31
N ALA A 124 -10.02 3.05 2.59
CA ALA A 124 -11.01 4.03 3.00
C ALA A 124 -12.36 3.38 3.38
N GLY A 125 -13.08 4.01 4.32
CA GLY A 125 -14.37 3.53 4.78
C GLY A 125 -15.48 3.65 3.75
N ASP A 126 -15.38 4.65 2.85
CA ASP A 126 -16.34 4.92 1.79
C ASP A 126 -15.65 5.26 0.45
N SER A 127 -16.46 5.42 -0.61
CA SER A 127 -15.95 5.69 -1.96
C SER A 127 -15.94 7.18 -2.35
N HIS A 128 -16.11 8.09 -1.40
CA HIS A 128 -16.10 9.52 -1.65
C HIS A 128 -14.81 9.95 -2.35
N SER A 129 -14.91 10.69 -3.44
CA SER A 129 -13.77 11.08 -4.28
C SER A 129 -13.99 12.43 -4.94
N HIS A 130 -12.93 13.19 -5.11
CA HIS A 130 -12.94 14.42 -5.89
C HIS A 130 -12.02 14.29 -7.13
N PRO A 131 -12.55 14.42 -8.35
CA PRO A 131 -13.94 14.71 -8.73
C PRO A 131 -14.88 13.49 -8.54
N LYS A 132 -16.14 13.77 -8.28
CA LYS A 132 -17.18 12.76 -7.94
C LYS A 132 -17.35 11.64 -8.97
N ASN A 133 -17.08 11.90 -10.24
CA ASN A 133 -17.18 10.88 -11.29
C ASN A 133 -16.18 9.73 -11.14
N ILE A 134 -15.22 9.79 -10.19
CA ILE A 134 -14.26 8.72 -9.87
C ILE A 134 -14.85 7.73 -8.83
N GLU A 135 -15.91 8.08 -8.10
CA GLU A 135 -16.52 7.23 -7.07
C GLU A 135 -16.85 5.79 -7.52
N PRO A 136 -17.34 5.53 -8.76
CA PRO A 136 -17.55 4.15 -9.21
C PRO A 136 -16.27 3.32 -9.27
N PHE A 137 -15.13 3.93 -9.65
CA PHE A 137 -13.83 3.28 -9.58
C PHE A 137 -13.42 3.04 -8.13
N GLN A 138 -13.52 4.06 -7.25
CA GLN A 138 -13.14 3.91 -5.84
C GLN A 138 -13.97 2.83 -5.15
N LYS A 139 -15.28 2.75 -5.43
CA LYS A 139 -16.14 1.68 -4.92
C LYS A 139 -15.67 0.28 -5.34
N PHE A 140 -15.30 0.12 -6.62
CA PHE A 140 -14.72 -1.12 -7.12
C PHE A 140 -13.36 -1.41 -6.46
N ASN A 141 -12.49 -0.39 -6.36
CA ASN A 141 -11.18 -0.48 -5.73
C ASN A 141 -11.25 -0.96 -4.28
N LEU A 142 -12.15 -0.37 -3.48
CA LEU A 142 -12.40 -0.77 -2.09
C LEU A 142 -12.96 -2.20 -1.98
N ALA A 143 -13.89 -2.59 -2.86
CA ALA A 143 -14.43 -3.94 -2.87
C ALA A 143 -13.35 -4.99 -3.16
N MET A 144 -12.42 -4.69 -4.10
CA MET A 144 -11.29 -5.57 -4.40
C MET A 144 -10.29 -5.61 -3.25
N SER A 145 -9.96 -4.47 -2.63
CA SER A 145 -9.00 -4.41 -1.53
C SER A 145 -9.48 -5.16 -0.28
N ARG A 146 -10.77 -5.05 0.07
CA ARG A 146 -11.37 -5.79 1.19
C ARG A 146 -11.33 -7.31 1.00
N LYS A 147 -11.38 -7.79 -0.26
CA LYS A 147 -11.31 -9.21 -0.61
C LYS A 147 -9.89 -9.73 -0.78
N SER A 148 -8.92 -8.86 -0.95
CA SER A 148 -7.55 -9.24 -1.31
C SER A 148 -6.69 -9.75 -0.16
N GLY A 149 -7.27 -9.97 1.05
CA GLY A 149 -6.59 -10.69 2.11
C GLY A 149 -6.21 -12.09 1.62
N ARG A 150 -4.94 -12.36 1.49
CA ARG A 150 -4.26 -13.64 1.12
C ARG A 150 -5.12 -14.72 0.44
N ASN A 151 -5.97 -14.31 -0.55
CA ASN A 151 -6.71 -15.21 -1.46
C ASN A 151 -7.79 -16.10 -0.85
N VAL A 152 -8.33 -15.76 0.31
CA VAL A 152 -9.52 -16.43 0.84
C VAL A 152 -10.76 -16.15 -0.01
N ASP A 153 -10.84 -14.98 -0.65
CA ASP A 153 -11.89 -14.65 -1.63
C ASP A 153 -11.31 -13.84 -2.79
N THR A 154 -11.09 -14.51 -3.93
CA THR A 154 -10.64 -13.89 -5.18
C THR A 154 -11.80 -13.44 -6.07
N GLY A 155 -13.05 -13.55 -5.60
CA GLY A 155 -14.24 -13.19 -6.37
C GLY A 155 -14.28 -11.70 -6.74
N ILE A 156 -14.74 -11.41 -7.96
CA ILE A 156 -15.02 -10.04 -8.39
C ILE A 156 -16.40 -9.65 -7.86
N ASP A 157 -16.51 -8.47 -7.22
CA ASP A 157 -17.81 -7.90 -6.89
C ASP A 157 -18.51 -7.45 -8.18
N VAL A 158 -19.46 -8.27 -8.65
CA VAL A 158 -20.18 -8.05 -9.93
C VAL A 158 -20.94 -6.72 -9.95
N LYS A 159 -21.51 -6.30 -8.80
CA LYS A 159 -22.25 -5.05 -8.71
C LYS A 159 -21.32 -3.84 -8.81
N ALA A 160 -20.19 -3.87 -8.15
CA ALA A 160 -19.17 -2.82 -8.24
C ALA A 160 -18.50 -2.81 -9.64
N ALA A 161 -18.24 -3.98 -10.22
CA ALA A 161 -17.68 -4.11 -11.56
C ALA A 161 -18.63 -3.59 -12.65
N SER A 162 -19.93 -3.85 -12.54
CA SER A 162 -20.91 -3.34 -13.50
C SER A 162 -21.05 -1.81 -13.42
N ALA A 163 -21.06 -1.24 -12.22
CA ALA A 163 -21.06 0.21 -12.01
C ALA A 163 -19.81 0.87 -12.60
N LEU A 164 -18.64 0.25 -12.43
CA LEU A 164 -17.40 0.68 -13.06
C LEU A 164 -17.49 0.62 -14.58
N ALA A 165 -18.00 -0.48 -15.15
CA ALA A 165 -18.11 -0.68 -16.60
C ALA A 165 -18.93 0.45 -17.28
N VAL A 166 -20.04 0.87 -16.68
CA VAL A 166 -20.84 2.01 -17.17
C VAL A 166 -20.06 3.32 -17.15
N SER A 167 -19.13 3.48 -16.21
CA SER A 167 -18.35 4.71 -16.00
C SER A 167 -17.06 4.78 -16.85
N LEU A 168 -16.61 3.68 -17.45
CA LEU A 168 -15.35 3.59 -18.19
C LEU A 168 -15.12 4.74 -19.20
N PRO A 169 -16.10 5.15 -20.03
CA PRO A 169 -15.88 6.24 -21.00
C PRO A 169 -15.48 7.58 -20.35
N THR A 170 -15.98 7.83 -19.14
CA THR A 170 -15.69 9.08 -18.40
C THR A 170 -14.38 9.02 -17.62
N LEU A 171 -13.90 7.83 -17.25
CA LEU A 171 -12.72 7.62 -16.42
C LEU A 171 -11.40 7.74 -17.18
N GLY A 172 -11.38 7.53 -18.50
CA GLY A 172 -10.19 7.63 -19.33
C GLY A 172 -9.38 6.33 -19.42
N ILE A 173 -10.03 5.22 -19.14
CA ILE A 173 -9.43 3.90 -19.31
C ILE A 173 -9.04 3.71 -20.77
N GLN A 174 -7.79 3.28 -21.00
CA GLN A 174 -7.25 3.10 -22.34
C GLN A 174 -7.75 1.78 -22.97
N ALA A 175 -7.93 1.78 -24.30
CA ALA A 175 -8.37 0.56 -25.00
C ALA A 175 -7.41 -0.63 -24.80
N LYS A 176 -6.10 -0.36 -24.74
CA LYS A 176 -5.08 -1.37 -24.46
C LYS A 176 -5.26 -2.01 -23.07
N THR A 177 -5.68 -1.22 -22.07
CA THR A 177 -5.96 -1.68 -20.71
C THR A 177 -7.16 -2.63 -20.72
N LEU A 178 -8.24 -2.28 -21.42
CA LEU A 178 -9.41 -3.16 -21.56
C LEU A 178 -9.04 -4.48 -22.26
N ALA A 179 -8.24 -4.42 -23.33
CA ALA A 179 -7.75 -5.61 -24.03
C ALA A 179 -6.87 -6.48 -23.10
N SER A 180 -5.98 -5.88 -22.32
CA SER A 180 -5.15 -6.59 -21.35
C SER A 180 -5.98 -7.27 -20.26
N ILE A 181 -7.01 -6.60 -19.74
CA ILE A 181 -7.93 -7.17 -18.74
C ILE A 181 -8.70 -8.36 -19.36
N ALA A 182 -9.22 -8.21 -20.58
CA ALA A 182 -9.91 -9.30 -21.26
C ALA A 182 -8.99 -10.52 -21.46
N ASN A 183 -7.73 -10.30 -21.87
CA ASN A 183 -6.73 -11.35 -21.99
C ASN A 183 -6.41 -12.02 -20.64
N GLN A 184 -6.29 -11.23 -19.56
CA GLN A 184 -6.10 -11.75 -18.21
C GLN A 184 -7.27 -12.66 -17.78
N LEU A 185 -8.52 -12.22 -18.00
CA LEU A 185 -9.71 -13.00 -17.65
C LEU A 185 -9.82 -14.32 -18.43
N ILE A 186 -9.29 -14.37 -19.65
CA ILE A 186 -9.16 -15.62 -20.43
C ILE A 186 -8.05 -16.49 -19.84
N SER A 187 -6.86 -15.91 -19.62
CA SER A 187 -5.69 -16.61 -19.13
C SER A 187 -5.91 -17.28 -17.77
N GLU A 188 -6.61 -16.59 -16.84
CA GLU A 188 -6.89 -17.14 -15.51
C GLU A 188 -7.97 -18.24 -15.49
N ARG A 189 -8.72 -18.42 -16.59
CA ARG A 189 -9.61 -19.59 -16.77
C ARG A 189 -8.85 -20.83 -17.23
N ILE A 190 -7.74 -20.64 -17.94
CA ILE A 190 -6.87 -21.72 -18.40
C ILE A 190 -5.90 -22.12 -17.28
N GLU A 191 -5.31 -21.12 -16.62
CA GLU A 191 -4.34 -21.30 -15.54
C GLU A 191 -4.83 -20.54 -14.30
N THR A 192 -5.52 -21.23 -13.41
CA THR A 192 -6.26 -20.67 -12.28
C THR A 192 -5.37 -19.85 -11.33
N TRP A 193 -4.10 -20.23 -11.18
CA TRP A 193 -3.12 -19.51 -10.36
C TRP A 193 -2.91 -18.05 -10.83
N LYS A 194 -3.14 -17.75 -12.12
CA LYS A 194 -3.05 -16.37 -12.65
C LYS A 194 -4.11 -15.40 -12.10
N LYS A 195 -5.10 -15.89 -11.33
CA LYS A 195 -6.03 -15.00 -10.60
C LYS A 195 -5.28 -14.02 -9.69
N ASN A 196 -4.10 -14.37 -9.20
CA ASN A 196 -3.25 -13.53 -8.39
C ASN A 196 -2.84 -12.23 -9.08
N ARG A 197 -2.73 -12.24 -10.41
CA ARG A 197 -2.41 -11.08 -11.25
C ARG A 197 -3.52 -10.01 -11.28
N ARG A 198 -4.73 -10.31 -10.81
CA ARG A 198 -5.83 -9.31 -10.71
C ARG A 198 -5.44 -8.08 -9.92
N ARG A 199 -4.56 -8.22 -8.92
CA ARG A 199 -4.02 -7.10 -8.11
C ARG A 199 -3.21 -6.11 -8.95
N VAL A 200 -2.47 -6.62 -9.94
CA VAL A 200 -1.73 -5.79 -10.89
C VAL A 200 -2.70 -4.95 -11.72
N PHE A 201 -3.79 -5.54 -12.19
CA PHE A 201 -4.79 -4.84 -13.01
C PHE A 201 -5.58 -3.78 -12.25
N GLN A 202 -5.72 -3.91 -10.93
CA GLN A 202 -6.26 -2.85 -10.07
C GLN A 202 -5.41 -1.59 -10.18
N SER A 203 -4.08 -1.73 -10.11
CA SER A 203 -3.14 -0.61 -10.29
C SER A 203 -3.12 -0.08 -11.73
N VAL A 204 -3.30 -0.93 -12.74
CA VAL A 204 -3.36 -0.50 -14.15
C VAL A 204 -4.59 0.38 -14.41
N LEU A 205 -5.75 0.01 -13.89
CA LEU A 205 -6.98 0.83 -13.96
C LEU A 205 -6.80 2.17 -13.23
N ALA A 206 -6.24 2.12 -12.02
CA ALA A 206 -5.95 3.31 -11.22
C ALA A 206 -5.02 4.27 -11.96
N PHE A 207 -3.96 3.74 -12.58
CA PHE A 207 -2.98 4.55 -13.29
C PHE A 207 -3.56 5.25 -14.55
N ASP A 208 -4.41 4.59 -15.30
CA ASP A 208 -5.08 5.23 -16.45
C ASP A 208 -5.92 6.45 -16.01
N ILE A 209 -6.66 6.30 -14.90
CA ILE A 209 -7.45 7.39 -14.31
C ILE A 209 -6.54 8.53 -13.83
N TYR A 210 -5.49 8.19 -13.10
CA TYR A 210 -4.50 9.15 -12.61
C TYR A 210 -3.85 9.92 -13.76
N LEU A 211 -3.39 9.22 -14.79
CA LEU A 211 -2.77 9.85 -15.96
C LEU A 211 -3.71 10.86 -16.63
N LYS A 212 -5.00 10.52 -16.77
CA LYS A 212 -6.01 11.45 -17.28
C LYS A 212 -6.18 12.66 -16.36
N LEU A 213 -6.18 12.46 -15.05
CA LEU A 213 -6.32 13.55 -14.08
C LEU A 213 -5.15 14.53 -14.16
N ILE A 214 -3.90 14.05 -14.16
CA ILE A 214 -2.73 14.94 -14.27
C ILE A 214 -2.68 15.68 -15.61
N GLN A 215 -3.08 15.03 -16.71
CA GLN A 215 -3.16 15.67 -18.04
C GLN A 215 -4.18 16.80 -18.08
N ARG A 216 -5.33 16.62 -17.45
CA ARG A 216 -6.43 17.60 -17.47
C ARG A 216 -6.29 18.69 -16.43
N LYS A 217 -5.92 18.33 -15.20
CA LYS A 217 -5.91 19.23 -14.06
C LYS A 217 -4.56 19.95 -13.87
N LYS A 218 -3.48 19.34 -14.37
CA LYS A 218 -2.10 19.88 -14.32
C LYS A 218 -1.69 20.38 -12.92
N PRO A 219 -1.86 19.56 -11.86
CA PRO A 219 -1.54 19.94 -10.49
C PRO A 219 -0.07 20.36 -10.37
N VAL A 220 0.25 21.22 -9.39
CA VAL A 220 1.65 21.61 -9.13
C VAL A 220 2.44 20.48 -8.49
N PHE A 221 1.75 19.64 -7.71
CA PHE A 221 2.24 18.44 -7.07
C PHE A 221 1.14 17.38 -7.14
N SER A 222 1.50 16.14 -7.38
CA SER A 222 0.53 15.05 -7.27
C SER A 222 1.17 13.77 -6.79
N THR A 223 0.43 12.99 -5.98
CA THR A 223 0.81 11.66 -5.55
C THR A 223 0.06 10.59 -6.33
N PHE A 224 0.65 9.41 -6.44
CA PHE A 224 0.01 8.18 -6.92
C PHE A 224 0.60 6.99 -6.20
N PHE A 225 -0.21 6.31 -5.38
CA PHE A 225 0.21 5.11 -4.65
C PHE A 225 -0.07 3.83 -5.44
N SER A 226 0.90 2.92 -5.43
CA SER A 226 0.77 1.61 -6.07
C SER A 226 1.43 0.50 -5.28
N ASN A 227 0.65 -0.56 -5.00
CA ASN A 227 1.07 -1.72 -4.18
C ASN A 227 1.28 -3.01 -4.99
N HIS A 228 1.15 -2.99 -6.32
CA HIS A 228 1.12 -4.22 -7.11
C HIS A 228 2.44 -5.00 -7.10
N VAL A 229 3.58 -4.29 -7.15
CA VAL A 229 4.91 -4.92 -7.09
C VAL A 229 5.16 -5.50 -5.69
N ALA A 230 4.92 -4.70 -4.63
CA ALA A 230 5.08 -5.12 -3.24
C ALA A 230 4.28 -6.39 -2.92
N SER A 231 3.00 -6.40 -3.32
CA SER A 231 2.13 -7.56 -3.14
C SER A 231 2.65 -8.82 -3.84
N THR A 232 3.34 -8.67 -4.97
CA THR A 232 3.93 -9.77 -5.73
C THR A 232 5.24 -10.22 -5.10
N MET A 233 6.08 -9.28 -4.63
CA MET A 233 7.33 -9.58 -3.93
C MET A 233 7.10 -10.39 -2.65
N HIS A 234 6.12 -10.02 -1.82
CA HIS A 234 5.77 -10.78 -0.62
C HIS A 234 5.51 -12.27 -0.91
N ARG A 235 4.92 -12.57 -2.07
CA ARG A 235 4.51 -13.93 -2.41
C ARG A 235 5.56 -14.74 -3.14
N TYR A 236 6.31 -14.09 -4.02
CA TYR A 236 7.08 -14.80 -5.05
C TYR A 236 8.57 -14.48 -5.04
N TRP A 237 9.08 -13.83 -3.99
CA TRP A 237 10.51 -13.51 -3.88
C TRP A 237 11.37 -14.77 -3.99
N ALA A 238 11.00 -15.85 -3.29
CA ALA A 238 11.72 -17.11 -3.33
C ALA A 238 11.72 -17.80 -4.71
N ALA A 239 10.70 -17.55 -5.55
CA ALA A 239 10.69 -18.04 -6.91
C ALA A 239 11.63 -17.26 -7.84
N THR A 240 11.82 -15.96 -7.59
CA THR A 240 12.66 -15.07 -8.41
C THR A 240 14.12 -15.08 -7.93
N PHE A 241 14.35 -15.17 -6.62
CA PHE A 241 15.65 -15.10 -5.96
C PHE A 241 15.87 -16.28 -5.01
N PRO A 242 15.86 -17.54 -5.52
CA PRO A 242 16.02 -18.73 -4.66
C PRO A 242 17.36 -18.76 -3.94
N GLU A 243 18.38 -18.09 -4.48
CA GLU A 243 19.72 -17.97 -3.88
C GLU A 243 19.78 -17.09 -2.61
N HIS A 244 18.72 -16.35 -2.31
CA HIS A 244 18.64 -15.53 -1.09
C HIS A 244 18.22 -16.34 0.15
N TYR A 245 18.04 -17.66 0.03
CA TYR A 245 17.54 -18.51 1.11
C TYR A 245 18.53 -19.61 1.47
N ASP A 246 18.90 -19.70 2.74
CA ASP A 246 19.74 -20.81 3.27
C ASP A 246 18.98 -22.13 3.28
N THR A 247 17.66 -22.08 3.53
CA THR A 247 16.77 -23.24 3.48
C THR A 247 15.60 -22.96 2.56
N TYR A 248 15.41 -23.83 1.56
CA TYR A 248 14.40 -23.69 0.54
C TYR A 248 13.45 -24.89 0.56
N ASN A 249 12.26 -24.70 1.16
CA ASN A 249 11.26 -25.75 1.35
C ASN A 249 10.11 -25.69 0.31
N LEU A 250 10.38 -25.14 -0.87
CA LEU A 250 9.41 -25.01 -1.96
C LEU A 250 9.80 -25.93 -3.12
N SER A 251 8.80 -26.48 -3.81
CA SER A 251 9.06 -27.39 -4.94
C SER A 251 9.61 -26.66 -6.17
N ASP A 252 10.36 -27.38 -7.01
CA ASP A 252 10.81 -26.85 -8.30
C ASP A 252 9.63 -26.49 -9.21
N GLU A 253 8.51 -27.21 -9.11
CA GLU A 253 7.28 -26.87 -9.83
C GLU A 253 6.75 -25.50 -9.42
N TRP A 254 6.68 -25.23 -8.11
CA TRP A 254 6.27 -23.94 -7.57
C TRP A 254 7.20 -22.81 -8.05
N LYS A 255 8.51 -23.01 -7.91
CA LYS A 255 9.53 -22.07 -8.36
C LYS A 255 9.37 -21.73 -9.85
N ASN A 256 9.31 -22.75 -10.69
CA ASN A 256 9.20 -22.55 -12.13
C ASN A 256 7.89 -21.88 -12.54
N ARG A 257 6.79 -22.14 -11.81
CA ARG A 257 5.48 -21.52 -12.05
C ARG A 257 5.49 -20.03 -11.75
N PHE A 258 6.15 -19.62 -10.67
CA PHE A 258 6.06 -18.25 -10.16
C PHE A 258 7.32 -17.39 -10.38
N ALA A 259 8.38 -17.92 -10.96
CA ALA A 259 9.64 -17.20 -11.18
C ALA A 259 9.48 -15.87 -11.96
N GLY A 260 8.49 -15.79 -12.85
CA GLY A 260 8.23 -14.60 -13.66
C GLY A 260 7.26 -13.58 -13.06
N GLU A 261 6.72 -13.79 -11.85
CA GLU A 261 5.62 -12.95 -11.35
C GLU A 261 6.10 -11.55 -10.90
N ILE A 262 7.27 -11.44 -10.26
CA ILE A 262 7.84 -10.13 -9.91
C ILE A 262 8.20 -9.36 -11.18
N GLU A 263 8.77 -10.04 -12.17
CA GLU A 263 9.06 -9.42 -13.47
C GLU A 263 7.79 -8.94 -14.17
N TYR A 264 6.72 -9.74 -14.16
CA TYR A 264 5.41 -9.36 -14.70
C TYR A 264 4.86 -8.09 -14.04
N ALA A 265 4.93 -7.98 -12.72
CA ALA A 265 4.51 -6.78 -12.00
C ALA A 265 5.39 -5.57 -12.35
N MET A 266 6.71 -5.77 -12.44
CA MET A 266 7.66 -4.72 -12.84
C MET A 266 7.48 -4.27 -14.30
N GLN A 267 7.07 -5.14 -15.23
CA GLN A 267 6.72 -4.76 -16.60
C GLN A 267 5.53 -3.78 -16.64
N HIS A 268 4.55 -3.95 -15.75
CA HIS A 268 3.45 -2.99 -15.62
C HIS A 268 3.92 -1.65 -15.02
N PHE A 269 4.79 -1.68 -14.01
CA PHE A 269 5.42 -0.47 -13.50
C PHE A 269 6.25 0.24 -14.59
N ASP A 270 7.05 -0.49 -15.37
CA ASP A 270 7.82 0.06 -16.50
C ASP A 270 6.91 0.76 -17.52
N ALA A 271 5.75 0.17 -17.82
CA ALA A 271 4.76 0.78 -18.69
C ALA A 271 4.16 2.07 -18.11
N PHE A 272 3.99 2.16 -16.79
CA PHE A 272 3.60 3.41 -16.11
C PHE A 272 4.71 4.44 -16.21
N PHE A 273 5.93 4.05 -15.89
CA PHE A 273 7.11 4.90 -15.94
C PHE A 273 7.32 5.48 -17.36
N ALA A 274 7.24 4.64 -18.40
CA ALA A 274 7.32 5.08 -19.80
C ALA A 274 6.28 6.16 -20.15
N GLN A 275 5.05 6.02 -19.64
CA GLN A 275 3.99 7.01 -19.88
C GLN A 275 4.24 8.31 -19.10
N LEU A 276 4.78 8.23 -17.88
CA LEU A 276 5.19 9.41 -17.10
C LEU A 276 6.36 10.15 -17.75
N ILE A 277 7.39 9.43 -18.22
CA ILE A 277 8.50 10.01 -18.99
C ILE A 277 7.94 10.77 -20.22
N LYS A 278 7.10 10.10 -21.02
CA LYS A 278 6.46 10.72 -22.19
C LYS A 278 5.63 11.96 -21.84
N PHE A 279 4.98 11.95 -20.68
CA PHE A 279 4.24 13.11 -20.18
C PHE A 279 5.19 14.24 -19.79
N ALA A 280 6.25 13.95 -19.01
CA ALA A 280 7.24 14.94 -18.57
C ALA A 280 8.02 15.54 -19.76
N ASP A 281 8.41 14.75 -20.77
CA ASP A 281 9.08 15.24 -21.97
C ASP A 281 8.20 16.23 -22.77
N LYS A 282 6.87 16.06 -22.72
CA LYS A 282 5.90 16.99 -23.34
C LYS A 282 5.55 18.18 -22.45
N ASN A 283 5.78 18.08 -21.16
CA ASN A 283 5.50 19.10 -20.15
C ASN A 283 6.75 19.26 -19.27
N PRO A 284 7.82 19.89 -19.81
CA PRO A 284 9.14 19.89 -19.18
C PRO A 284 9.20 20.65 -17.85
N GLU A 285 8.13 21.33 -17.47
CA GLU A 285 7.96 21.86 -16.13
C GLU A 285 7.74 20.79 -15.05
N TYR A 286 7.44 19.53 -15.42
CA TYR A 286 7.28 18.42 -14.49
C TYR A 286 8.58 17.64 -14.29
N LYS A 287 8.91 17.37 -13.03
CA LYS A 287 9.83 16.32 -12.59
C LYS A 287 9.03 15.11 -12.11
N ILE A 288 9.62 13.94 -12.22
CA ILE A 288 9.04 12.69 -11.68
C ILE A 288 9.92 12.23 -10.54
N ALA A 289 9.33 12.03 -9.36
CA ALA A 289 9.96 11.39 -8.23
C ALA A 289 9.24 10.08 -7.94
N ILE A 290 9.96 8.96 -7.95
CA ILE A 290 9.43 7.64 -7.60
C ILE A 290 10.09 7.24 -6.30
N ALA A 291 9.31 6.94 -5.28
CA ALA A 291 9.85 6.54 -3.99
C ALA A 291 9.17 5.29 -3.44
N SER A 292 9.91 4.52 -2.66
CA SER A 292 9.35 3.59 -1.70
C SER A 292 9.64 4.07 -0.28
N SER A 293 8.70 3.86 0.64
CA SER A 293 8.89 4.27 2.05
C SER A 293 9.83 3.35 2.82
N MET A 294 10.07 2.15 2.31
CA MET A 294 10.92 1.08 2.80
C MET A 294 11.07 0.04 1.68
N GLY A 295 11.80 -1.06 1.89
CA GLY A 295 11.95 -2.15 0.93
C GLY A 295 11.47 -3.50 1.46
N GLN A 296 11.79 -4.55 0.69
CA GLN A 296 11.62 -5.95 1.09
C GLN A 296 12.88 -6.74 0.82
N GLU A 297 13.08 -7.81 1.60
CA GLU A 297 14.09 -8.84 1.35
C GLU A 297 13.57 -10.23 1.73
N ALA A 298 14.37 -11.25 1.44
CA ALA A 298 14.06 -12.65 1.73
C ALA A 298 13.80 -12.88 3.22
N THR A 299 12.80 -13.72 3.52
CA THR A 299 12.53 -14.23 4.86
C THR A 299 12.60 -15.75 4.84
N LYS A 300 11.53 -16.46 5.23
CA LYS A 300 11.44 -17.91 5.24
C LYS A 300 10.76 -18.42 3.98
N ALA A 301 11.37 -19.31 3.25
CA ALA A 301 10.77 -19.94 2.08
C ALA A 301 9.95 -21.17 2.51
N GLU A 302 8.72 -20.95 2.97
CA GLU A 302 7.80 -22.02 3.33
C GLU A 302 6.41 -21.74 2.75
N GLN A 303 5.72 -22.78 2.32
CA GLN A 303 4.38 -22.66 1.78
C GLN A 303 3.36 -22.41 2.89
N LEU A 304 2.42 -21.49 2.64
CA LEU A 304 1.25 -21.27 3.48
C LEU A 304 0.15 -22.24 3.06
N SER A 305 -0.30 -23.08 3.98
CA SER A 305 -1.40 -24.00 3.78
C SER A 305 -2.70 -23.53 4.42
N THR A 306 -2.60 -22.92 5.61
CA THR A 306 -3.76 -22.42 6.35
C THR A 306 -3.46 -21.05 6.98
N GLU A 307 -4.50 -20.26 7.19
CA GLU A 307 -4.43 -19.03 7.98
C GLU A 307 -5.72 -18.85 8.79
N LEU A 308 -5.59 -18.40 10.04
CA LEU A 308 -6.72 -18.15 10.93
C LEU A 308 -7.35 -16.79 10.59
N TYR A 309 -8.65 -16.79 10.29
CA TYR A 309 -9.45 -15.61 9.96
C TYR A 309 -10.62 -15.41 10.93
N CYS A 310 -10.93 -14.15 11.20
CA CYS A 310 -12.19 -13.78 11.83
C CYS A 310 -13.23 -13.45 10.74
N LYS A 311 -14.11 -14.40 10.42
CA LYS A 311 -15.20 -14.17 9.46
C LYS A 311 -16.36 -13.36 10.03
N ASN A 312 -16.48 -13.32 11.35
CA ASN A 312 -17.56 -12.61 12.01
C ASN A 312 -17.08 -11.97 13.31
N LEU A 313 -16.67 -10.69 13.20
CA LEU A 313 -16.15 -9.92 14.33
C LEU A 313 -17.21 -9.71 15.43
N ASP A 314 -18.49 -9.61 15.08
CA ASP A 314 -19.58 -9.51 16.06
C ASP A 314 -19.63 -10.75 16.97
N LYS A 315 -19.57 -11.95 16.40
CA LYS A 315 -19.50 -13.19 17.21
C LYS A 315 -18.26 -13.24 18.10
N PHE A 316 -17.12 -12.76 17.58
CA PHE A 316 -15.89 -12.70 18.36
C PHE A 316 -16.06 -11.77 19.57
N LEU A 317 -16.55 -10.56 19.34
CA LEU A 317 -16.74 -9.56 20.41
C LEU A 317 -17.84 -9.95 21.39
N LYS A 318 -18.90 -10.61 20.95
CA LYS A 318 -19.94 -11.18 21.83
C LYS A 318 -19.41 -12.22 22.80
N THR A 319 -18.34 -12.95 22.45
CA THR A 319 -17.66 -13.88 23.38
C THR A 319 -17.18 -13.16 24.65
N PHE A 320 -16.93 -11.87 24.58
CA PHE A 320 -16.46 -11.02 25.69
C PHE A 320 -17.55 -10.08 26.23
N GLY A 321 -18.80 -10.28 25.82
CA GLY A 321 -19.95 -9.52 26.30
C GLY A 321 -20.15 -8.15 25.61
N LEU A 322 -19.53 -7.89 24.45
CA LEU A 322 -19.80 -6.70 23.65
C LEU A 322 -20.94 -6.95 22.67
N GLU A 323 -21.95 -6.09 22.68
CA GLU A 323 -23.06 -6.11 21.73
C GLU A 323 -22.74 -5.28 20.47
N GLU A 324 -23.40 -5.61 19.36
CA GLU A 324 -23.17 -4.99 18.03
C GLU A 324 -23.30 -3.45 18.02
N THR A 325 -24.16 -2.90 18.89
CA THR A 325 -24.36 -1.44 19.02
C THR A 325 -23.28 -0.73 19.82
N GLN A 326 -22.37 -1.46 20.46
CA GLN A 326 -21.33 -0.91 21.35
C GLN A 326 -19.96 -0.76 20.68
N TRP A 327 -19.86 -1.07 19.41
CA TRP A 327 -18.63 -0.94 18.65
C TRP A 327 -18.88 -0.61 17.17
N GLU A 328 -17.87 -0.08 16.49
CA GLU A 328 -17.90 0.28 15.08
C GLU A 328 -16.65 -0.25 14.39
N ILE A 329 -16.81 -0.93 13.24
CA ILE A 329 -15.67 -1.41 12.44
C ILE A 329 -14.92 -0.24 11.82
N LYS A 330 -13.61 -0.30 11.85
CA LYS A 330 -12.72 0.68 11.24
C LYS A 330 -11.92 0.06 10.10
N PRO A 331 -11.40 0.87 9.16
CA PRO A 331 -10.52 0.38 8.09
C PRO A 331 -9.36 -0.46 8.62
N ALA A 332 -9.10 -1.58 7.96
CA ALA A 332 -7.99 -2.48 8.26
C ALA A 332 -7.53 -3.23 7.02
N MET A 333 -6.31 -3.74 7.04
CA MET A 333 -5.81 -4.70 6.06
C MET A 333 -5.78 -6.10 6.68
N HIS A 334 -6.51 -7.06 6.08
CA HIS A 334 -6.51 -8.44 6.59
C HIS A 334 -5.08 -9.04 6.66
N PRO A 335 -4.79 -9.88 7.66
CA PRO A 335 -5.69 -10.50 8.64
C PRO A 335 -5.97 -9.67 9.90
N GLN A 336 -5.75 -8.37 9.84
CA GLN A 336 -5.97 -7.44 10.94
C GLN A 336 -7.41 -6.92 10.94
N TYR A 337 -7.98 -6.70 12.12
CA TYR A 337 -9.31 -6.14 12.33
C TYR A 337 -9.23 -4.95 13.27
N ASN A 338 -9.72 -3.81 12.80
CA ASN A 338 -9.74 -2.57 13.56
C ASN A 338 -11.17 -2.17 13.88
N PHE A 339 -11.40 -1.76 15.12
CA PHE A 339 -12.71 -1.29 15.56
C PHE A 339 -12.59 -0.29 16.71
N LEU A 340 -13.62 0.52 16.85
CA LEU A 340 -13.77 1.51 17.92
C LEU A 340 -14.87 1.06 18.87
N VAL A 341 -14.59 0.99 20.16
CA VAL A 341 -15.58 0.70 21.21
C VAL A 341 -16.23 2.00 21.67
N GLU A 342 -17.51 1.96 21.99
CA GLU A 342 -18.35 3.13 22.28
C GLU A 342 -17.79 4.04 23.37
N ASN A 343 -17.25 3.45 24.46
CA ASN A 343 -16.74 4.22 25.60
C ASN A 343 -15.57 3.52 26.30
N GLU A 344 -14.84 4.27 27.12
CA GLU A 344 -13.63 3.82 27.81
C GLU A 344 -13.90 2.65 28.80
N ALA A 345 -15.03 2.65 29.50
CA ALA A 345 -15.34 1.59 30.47
C ALA A 345 -15.51 0.22 29.79
N LEU A 346 -16.22 0.18 28.65
CA LEU A 346 -16.33 -1.02 27.82
C LEU A 346 -14.97 -1.40 27.21
N ALA A 347 -14.17 -0.43 26.81
CA ALA A 347 -12.83 -0.67 26.25
C ALA A 347 -11.90 -1.29 27.32
N GLU A 348 -11.94 -0.83 28.58
CA GLU A 348 -11.19 -1.44 29.68
C GLU A 348 -11.64 -2.87 29.96
N GLN A 349 -12.96 -3.11 30.00
CA GLN A 349 -13.53 -4.45 30.19
C GLN A 349 -13.09 -5.40 29.07
N LEU A 350 -13.14 -4.96 27.82
CA LEU A 350 -12.69 -5.75 26.69
C LEU A 350 -11.19 -6.03 26.76
N ASP A 351 -10.37 -5.05 27.08
CA ASP A 351 -8.91 -5.20 27.22
C ASP A 351 -8.54 -6.26 28.27
N LEU A 352 -9.21 -6.24 29.43
CA LEU A 352 -9.03 -7.25 30.46
C LEU A 352 -9.44 -8.66 29.98
N SER A 353 -10.46 -8.75 29.13
CA SER A 353 -10.91 -10.02 28.55
C SER A 353 -9.95 -10.54 27.49
N LEU A 354 -9.49 -9.66 26.57
CA LEU A 354 -8.56 -10.04 25.49
C LEU A 354 -7.21 -10.52 26.02
N LYS A 355 -6.72 -10.00 27.14
CA LYS A 355 -5.52 -10.49 27.85
C LYS A 355 -5.61 -11.95 28.31
N GLN A 356 -6.82 -12.49 28.42
CA GLN A 356 -7.10 -13.88 28.86
C GLN A 356 -7.39 -14.80 27.66
N VAL A 357 -7.16 -14.34 26.45
CA VAL A 357 -7.34 -15.11 25.21
C VAL A 357 -6.05 -15.79 24.83
N ILE A 358 -6.12 -17.09 24.59
CA ILE A 358 -5.04 -17.91 24.06
C ILE A 358 -5.51 -18.53 22.74
N ILE A 359 -4.73 -18.36 21.69
CA ILE A 359 -4.97 -18.97 20.37
C ILE A 359 -3.71 -19.74 19.97
N ALA A 360 -3.84 -21.01 19.62
CA ALA A 360 -2.71 -21.85 19.24
C ALA A 360 -1.54 -21.74 20.24
N GLU A 361 -1.86 -21.87 21.53
CA GLU A 361 -0.90 -21.83 22.67
C GLU A 361 -0.19 -20.47 22.86
N LYS A 362 -0.62 -19.43 22.16
CA LYS A 362 -0.05 -18.07 22.26
C LYS A 362 -1.10 -17.05 22.69
N PRO A 363 -0.72 -16.02 23.45
CA PRO A 363 -1.60 -14.89 23.74
C PRO A 363 -2.07 -14.22 22.45
N LEU A 364 -3.32 -13.75 22.44
CA LEU A 364 -3.86 -12.96 21.34
C LEU A 364 -3.00 -11.71 21.11
N VAL A 365 -2.62 -11.48 19.86
CA VAL A 365 -1.87 -10.28 19.45
C VAL A 365 -2.85 -9.16 19.14
N TYR A 366 -2.85 -8.13 19.93
CA TYR A 366 -3.65 -6.94 19.69
C TYR A 366 -2.97 -5.67 20.21
N ARG A 367 -3.46 -4.54 19.76
CA ARG A 367 -3.08 -3.20 20.22
C ARG A 367 -4.33 -2.42 20.60
N ARG A 368 -4.23 -1.66 21.69
CA ARG A 368 -5.26 -0.72 22.15
C ARG A 368 -4.68 0.69 22.20
N LYS A 369 -5.47 1.67 21.75
CA LYS A 369 -5.20 3.09 21.92
C LYS A 369 -6.53 3.78 22.28
N GLU A 370 -6.68 4.15 23.54
CA GLU A 370 -7.98 4.63 24.06
C GLU A 370 -9.07 3.58 23.77
N ASN A 371 -10.13 3.95 23.07
CA ASN A 371 -11.24 3.06 22.67
C ASN A 371 -10.99 2.30 21.35
N PHE A 372 -9.90 2.59 20.66
CA PHE A 372 -9.56 1.92 19.41
C PHE A 372 -8.78 0.63 19.65
N PHE A 373 -9.21 -0.44 18.99
CA PHE A 373 -8.57 -1.74 19.01
C PHE A 373 -8.14 -2.18 17.62
N SER A 374 -6.98 -2.84 17.57
CA SER A 374 -6.45 -3.50 16.40
C SER A 374 -6.04 -4.91 16.77
N ILE A 375 -6.70 -5.92 16.21
CA ILE A 375 -6.47 -7.35 16.51
C ILE A 375 -5.89 -8.02 15.27
N ASN A 376 -4.82 -8.79 15.43
CA ASN A 376 -4.25 -9.61 14.38
C ASN A 376 -4.52 -11.09 14.64
N PHE A 377 -5.31 -11.71 13.76
CA PHE A 377 -5.62 -13.14 13.81
C PHE A 377 -4.70 -14.00 12.93
N GLY A 378 -3.72 -13.43 12.26
CA GLY A 378 -2.89 -14.04 11.23
C GLY A 378 -1.95 -15.16 11.71
N HIS A 379 -2.47 -16.14 12.42
CA HIS A 379 -1.76 -17.38 12.73
C HIS A 379 -1.79 -18.30 11.50
N ARG A 380 -0.62 -18.81 11.09
CA ARG A 380 -0.42 -19.55 9.86
C ARG A 380 -0.04 -20.99 10.11
N ASN A 381 -0.33 -21.86 9.13
CA ASN A 381 0.06 -23.27 9.10
C ASN A 381 -0.35 -24.03 10.37
N LEU A 382 -1.54 -23.74 10.90
CA LEU A 382 -2.10 -24.45 12.03
C LEU A 382 -2.94 -25.62 11.52
N GLU A 383 -2.74 -26.81 12.08
CA GLU A 383 -3.54 -28.00 11.74
C GLU A 383 -4.92 -27.93 12.44
N ASP A 384 -4.92 -27.76 13.75
CA ASP A 384 -6.15 -27.65 14.56
C ASP A 384 -5.95 -26.61 15.68
N PRO A 385 -6.17 -25.30 15.39
CA PRO A 385 -5.94 -24.26 16.37
C PRO A 385 -6.99 -24.26 17.48
N ASN A 386 -6.53 -24.43 18.70
CA ASN A 386 -7.34 -24.26 19.90
C ASN A 386 -7.53 -22.77 20.23
N PHE A 387 -8.72 -22.41 20.68
CA PHE A 387 -9.06 -21.10 21.23
C PHE A 387 -9.56 -21.25 22.67
N TYR A 388 -8.92 -20.53 23.58
CA TYR A 388 -9.28 -20.51 24.99
C TYR A 388 -9.60 -19.09 25.46
N PHE A 389 -10.63 -18.97 26.28
CA PHE A 389 -10.94 -17.75 27.03
C PHE A 389 -11.10 -18.12 28.52
N LYS A 390 -10.29 -17.52 29.39
CA LYS A 390 -10.22 -17.85 30.83
C LYS A 390 -9.99 -19.36 31.07
N ASP A 391 -9.05 -19.93 30.34
CA ASP A 391 -8.71 -21.37 30.35
C ASP A 391 -9.86 -22.31 29.94
N VAL A 392 -10.99 -21.76 29.48
CA VAL A 392 -12.12 -22.54 28.97
C VAL A 392 -12.03 -22.65 27.46
N PRO A 393 -12.07 -23.86 26.88
CA PRO A 393 -12.02 -24.02 25.42
C PRO A 393 -13.31 -23.48 24.79
N VAL A 394 -13.15 -22.69 23.75
CA VAL A 394 -14.22 -22.12 22.92
C VAL A 394 -14.05 -22.62 21.49
N LYS A 395 -15.11 -23.11 20.87
CA LYS A 395 -15.06 -23.51 19.45
C LYS A 395 -14.80 -22.28 18.59
N LEU A 396 -13.84 -22.37 17.65
CA LEU A 396 -13.52 -21.28 16.72
C LEU A 396 -14.76 -20.72 16.03
N SER A 397 -15.62 -21.59 15.50
CA SER A 397 -16.84 -21.17 14.79
C SER A 397 -17.84 -20.43 15.69
N THR A 398 -17.87 -20.73 17.00
CA THR A 398 -18.69 -20.01 17.97
C THR A 398 -18.17 -18.59 18.16
N ALA A 399 -16.85 -18.42 18.19
CA ALA A 399 -16.19 -17.12 18.25
C ALA A 399 -16.07 -16.44 16.85
N GLY A 400 -16.69 -16.96 15.80
CA GLY A 400 -16.61 -16.38 14.47
C GLY A 400 -15.25 -16.53 13.79
N LEU A 401 -14.38 -17.39 14.31
CA LEU A 401 -13.04 -17.67 13.80
C LEU A 401 -13.05 -18.94 12.92
N PHE A 402 -12.22 -18.97 11.91
CA PHE A 402 -12.08 -20.11 10.99
C PHE A 402 -10.63 -20.27 10.56
N ASN A 403 -10.14 -21.50 10.59
CA ASN A 403 -8.84 -21.83 10.00
C ASN A 403 -9.06 -22.18 8.52
N GLU A 404 -8.75 -21.22 7.66
CA GLU A 404 -9.03 -21.34 6.22
C GLU A 404 -7.84 -21.91 5.46
N GLN A 405 -8.13 -22.76 4.49
CA GLN A 405 -7.14 -23.17 3.52
C GLN A 405 -6.80 -22.02 2.58
N ILE A 406 -5.53 -21.84 2.28
CA ILE A 406 -5.02 -20.85 1.34
C ILE A 406 -4.97 -21.48 -0.04
N ASP A 407 -5.86 -21.04 -0.93
CA ASP A 407 -5.98 -21.59 -2.29
C ASP A 407 -4.86 -21.16 -3.22
N ASP A 408 -4.21 -20.02 -2.96
CA ASP A 408 -3.05 -19.65 -3.74
C ASP A 408 -1.80 -20.25 -3.08
N GLU A 409 -1.06 -21.01 -3.85
CA GLU A 409 0.22 -21.59 -3.44
C GLU A 409 1.29 -20.52 -3.16
N SER A 410 0.87 -19.27 -2.95
CA SER A 410 1.76 -18.16 -2.65
C SER A 410 2.11 -18.12 -1.18
N ASP A 411 3.29 -17.64 -0.87
CA ASP A 411 3.78 -17.55 0.48
C ASP A 411 4.31 -16.14 0.82
N GLY A 412 4.41 -15.83 2.09
CA GLY A 412 5.13 -14.67 2.58
C GLY A 412 6.63 -14.88 2.53
N THR A 413 7.21 -14.95 1.32
CA THR A 413 8.64 -15.27 1.11
C THR A 413 9.56 -14.06 1.28
N ALA A 414 9.04 -12.84 1.26
CA ALA A 414 9.77 -11.61 1.55
C ALA A 414 9.02 -10.72 2.54
N TYR A 415 9.76 -9.94 3.30
CA TYR A 415 9.24 -9.03 4.29
C TYR A 415 10.06 -7.74 4.39
N HIS A 416 9.61 -6.79 5.16
CA HIS A 416 10.03 -5.40 5.20
C HIS A 416 11.46 -5.20 5.69
N ILE A 417 12.20 -4.34 4.99
CA ILE A 417 13.51 -3.80 5.39
C ILE A 417 13.50 -2.27 5.33
N PRO A 418 14.39 -1.58 6.06
CA PRO A 418 14.40 -0.12 6.05
C PRO A 418 14.88 0.50 4.73
N GLU A 419 15.65 -0.21 3.92
CA GLU A 419 16.21 0.30 2.68
C GLU A 419 15.15 0.37 1.58
N GLY A 420 14.82 1.60 1.18
CA GLY A 420 13.91 1.90 0.09
C GLY A 420 14.61 2.52 -1.11
N CYS A 421 13.83 3.03 -2.07
CA CYS A 421 14.37 3.74 -3.23
C CYS A 421 13.74 5.13 -3.39
N LEU A 422 14.53 6.05 -3.96
CA LEU A 422 14.06 7.32 -4.51
C LEU A 422 14.76 7.55 -5.84
N ILE A 423 13.98 7.64 -6.92
CA ILE A 423 14.43 7.84 -8.28
C ILE A 423 13.82 9.15 -8.79
N ILE A 424 14.65 10.10 -9.23
CA ILE A 424 14.18 11.41 -9.69
C ILE A 424 14.59 11.63 -11.14
N TYR A 425 13.60 11.75 -12.01
CA TYR A 425 13.78 12.12 -13.41
C TYR A 425 13.45 13.60 -13.63
N ASP A 426 14.39 14.33 -14.23
CA ASP A 426 14.20 15.68 -14.69
C ASP A 426 14.36 15.74 -16.22
N PRO A 427 13.30 16.03 -17.00
CA PRO A 427 13.39 16.08 -18.46
C PRO A 427 14.31 17.20 -18.99
N GLN A 428 14.66 18.18 -18.16
CA GLN A 428 15.59 19.26 -18.50
C GLN A 428 17.05 18.93 -18.18
N ASP A 429 17.30 17.88 -17.36
CA ASP A 429 18.65 17.40 -17.04
C ASP A 429 18.83 15.97 -17.58
N LYS A 430 19.45 15.87 -18.75
CA LYS A 430 19.71 14.59 -19.44
C LYS A 430 21.10 14.03 -19.18
N THR A 431 21.83 14.57 -18.21
CA THR A 431 23.14 14.06 -17.85
C THR A 431 23.05 12.64 -17.28
N ILE A 432 24.03 11.80 -17.63
CA ILE A 432 24.09 10.44 -17.09
C ILE A 432 24.62 10.51 -15.66
N LYS A 433 23.90 9.88 -14.75
CA LYS A 433 24.20 9.81 -13.32
C LYS A 433 24.48 8.35 -12.95
N ASN A 434 25.73 7.95 -12.94
CA ASN A 434 26.13 6.56 -12.70
C ASN A 434 26.34 6.25 -11.22
N THR A 435 25.95 7.15 -10.32
CA THR A 435 26.15 7.00 -8.87
C THR A 435 24.81 6.93 -8.14
N ARG A 436 24.71 6.02 -7.20
CA ARG A 436 23.58 5.92 -6.26
C ARG A 436 24.06 6.44 -4.90
N VAL A 437 23.37 7.48 -4.40
CA VAL A 437 23.58 7.97 -3.03
C VAL A 437 22.87 7.01 -2.07
N LYS A 438 23.47 6.75 -0.90
CA LYS A 438 22.90 5.83 0.09
C LYS A 438 22.69 6.49 1.44
N GLY A 439 21.75 5.93 2.23
CA GLY A 439 21.57 6.29 3.63
C GLY A 439 20.85 7.61 3.86
N ILE A 440 20.03 8.08 2.93
CA ILE A 440 19.23 9.27 3.12
C ILE A 440 17.91 8.89 3.80
N SER A 441 17.62 9.52 4.96
CA SER A 441 16.38 9.28 5.67
C SER A 441 15.15 9.65 4.84
N THR A 442 14.10 8.82 4.92
CA THR A 442 12.80 9.12 4.30
C THR A 442 12.14 10.37 4.85
N THR A 443 12.50 10.79 6.09
CA THR A 443 12.03 12.05 6.69
C THR A 443 12.48 13.30 5.94
N ALA A 444 13.52 13.20 5.09
CA ALA A 444 14.00 14.31 4.28
C ALA A 444 13.13 14.64 3.05
N ILE A 445 12.19 13.75 2.67
CA ILE A 445 11.41 13.90 1.44
C ILE A 445 10.42 15.07 1.52
N ALA A 446 9.54 15.09 2.53
CA ALA A 446 8.53 16.15 2.68
C ALA A 446 9.14 17.54 2.81
N PRO A 447 10.15 17.79 3.68
CA PRO A 447 10.76 19.11 3.80
C PRO A 447 11.47 19.56 2.52
N SER A 448 12.01 18.63 1.71
CA SER A 448 12.61 18.97 0.41
C SER A 448 11.55 19.48 -0.58
N PHE A 449 10.38 18.87 -0.65
CA PHE A 449 9.28 19.36 -1.46
C PHE A 449 8.77 20.72 -0.98
N LEU A 450 8.61 20.93 0.36
CA LEU A 450 8.18 22.22 0.89
C LEU A 450 9.14 23.35 0.51
N GLN A 451 10.45 23.11 0.64
CA GLN A 451 11.48 24.05 0.21
C GLN A 451 11.37 24.36 -1.29
N HIS A 452 11.17 23.36 -2.14
CA HIS A 452 10.98 23.56 -3.57
C HIS A 452 9.81 24.49 -3.89
N PHE A 453 8.70 24.35 -3.18
CA PHE A 453 7.52 25.18 -3.37
C PHE A 453 7.60 26.55 -2.69
N GLY A 454 8.73 26.88 -2.06
CA GLY A 454 8.94 28.15 -1.37
C GLY A 454 8.09 28.29 -0.11
N ILE A 455 7.73 27.16 0.51
CA ILE A 455 6.96 27.10 1.74
C ILE A 455 7.93 26.93 2.91
N SER A 456 7.73 27.68 4.00
CA SER A 456 8.53 27.52 5.21
C SER A 456 8.42 26.11 5.75
N VAL A 457 9.55 25.47 5.93
CA VAL A 457 9.60 24.10 6.47
C VAL A 457 9.36 24.18 7.98
N PRO A 458 8.38 23.44 8.52
CA PRO A 458 8.13 23.41 9.97
C PRO A 458 9.36 22.94 10.75
N GLU A 459 9.61 23.52 11.92
CA GLU A 459 10.78 23.22 12.77
C GLU A 459 10.86 21.77 13.24
N TYR A 460 9.72 21.06 13.28
CA TYR A 460 9.68 19.65 13.67
C TYR A 460 10.18 18.68 12.57
N MET A 461 10.29 19.15 11.32
CA MET A 461 10.78 18.32 10.21
C MET A 461 12.31 18.29 10.19
N SER A 462 12.87 17.24 9.56
CA SER A 462 14.31 17.09 9.34
C SER A 462 14.94 18.33 8.71
N ASP A 463 16.16 18.68 9.13
CA ASP A 463 17.00 19.72 8.48
C ASP A 463 17.67 19.23 7.20
N VAL A 464 17.69 17.92 6.97
CA VAL A 464 18.28 17.32 5.76
C VAL A 464 17.40 17.65 4.54
N ARG A 465 18.05 18.04 3.44
CA ARG A 465 17.37 18.32 2.17
C ARG A 465 17.97 17.46 1.06
N ILE A 466 17.09 16.93 0.23
CA ILE A 466 17.44 16.23 -1.01
C ILE A 466 17.47 17.28 -2.10
N GLU A 467 18.67 17.73 -2.51
CA GLU A 467 18.84 18.84 -3.44
C GLU A 467 18.05 18.69 -4.76
N SER A 468 17.99 17.48 -5.30
CA SER A 468 17.26 17.20 -6.54
C SER A 468 15.74 17.32 -6.43
N LEU A 469 15.20 17.26 -5.21
CA LEU A 469 13.80 17.58 -4.90
C LEU A 469 13.65 19.07 -4.54
N ALA A 470 14.60 19.64 -3.80
CA ALA A 470 14.51 20.99 -3.25
C ALA A 470 14.75 22.11 -4.30
N LYS A 471 15.45 21.80 -5.37
CA LYS A 471 15.72 22.70 -6.53
C LYS A 471 14.77 22.37 -7.68
#